data_ca906bc5f082f949c3427430de4d20fb
#
_entry.id   ca906bc5f082f949c3427430de4d20fb
#
_cell.length_a   1.000
_cell.length_b   1.000
_cell.length_c   1.000
_cell.angle_alpha   90.00
_cell.angle_beta   90.00
_cell.angle_gamma   90.00
#
_symmetry.space_group_name_H-M   'P 1'
#
loop_
_entity.id
_entity.type
_entity.pdbx_description
1 polymer ?
#
loop_
_entity_poly.entity_id
_entity_poly.type
_entity_poly.pdbx_seq_one_letter_code
_entity_poly.pdbx_strand_id
1 'polypeptide(L)'
;MKEDISKTTDFAFSFFSKNATTSIRNASFVSEYFKERTISTISLLIGIILNEDCLATRAVVDMGIDRGELLKVLFNGKIVEIVGDTNSPRSFSLSKDVKEILRKSFDFSQKMAHVYVGTEHVLMALLLSNNPKIKSLKKFGLTYDLFRKKITAFARYPLGVVAKPNFNDQEDDSIGIIDTLGVDLVDLARKGKLDPVIGREKEISQLINILSRRKKNNPIVVGEAGVGKSVLIEG
;
A
#
# COMPACT_ATOMS: atom_id res chain seq x y z
N MET A 1 0.31 -34.30 -11.26
CA MET A 1 0.88 -33.00 -11.59
C MET A 1 0.61 -32.08 -10.40
N LYS A 2 1.56 -31.99 -9.46
CA LYS A 2 1.47 -31.04 -8.34
C LYS A 2 2.14 -29.75 -8.81
N GLU A 3 1.34 -28.79 -9.28
CA GLU A 3 1.84 -27.47 -9.57
C GLU A 3 2.32 -26.83 -8.28
N ASP A 4 3.52 -26.32 -8.35
CA ASP A 4 4.32 -25.76 -7.28
C ASP A 4 3.66 -24.44 -6.76
N ILE A 5 2.78 -24.58 -5.76
CA ILE A 5 2.01 -23.49 -5.16
C ILE A 5 2.94 -22.45 -4.49
N SER A 6 4.21 -22.83 -4.21
CA SER A 6 5.20 -21.93 -3.59
C SER A 6 5.58 -20.78 -4.51
N LYS A 7 5.75 -21.02 -5.81
CA LYS A 7 6.14 -20.00 -6.80
C LYS A 7 5.04 -18.98 -7.07
N THR A 8 3.78 -19.39 -7.01
CA THR A 8 2.64 -18.50 -7.23
C THR A 8 2.40 -17.57 -6.04
N THR A 9 2.75 -18.02 -4.81
CA THR A 9 2.57 -17.23 -3.59
C THR A 9 3.67 -16.16 -3.46
N ASP A 10 4.91 -16.48 -3.80
CA ASP A 10 6.03 -15.53 -3.72
C ASP A 10 5.88 -14.38 -4.74
N PHE A 11 5.37 -14.65 -5.92
CA PHE A 11 5.11 -13.61 -6.92
C PHE A 11 4.02 -12.64 -6.47
N ALA A 12 2.97 -13.13 -5.81
CA ALA A 12 1.88 -12.30 -5.30
C ALA A 12 2.35 -11.33 -4.19
N PHE A 13 3.27 -11.74 -3.30
CA PHE A 13 3.74 -10.90 -2.21
C PHE A 13 4.67 -9.76 -2.64
N SER A 14 5.31 -9.84 -3.80
CA SER A 14 6.16 -8.77 -4.32
C SER A 14 5.40 -7.46 -4.57
N PHE A 15 4.08 -7.53 -4.76
CA PHE A 15 3.21 -6.36 -4.94
C PHE A 15 2.67 -5.78 -3.62
N PHE A 16 2.94 -6.43 -2.48
CA PHE A 16 2.47 -5.95 -1.19
C PHE A 16 3.46 -4.97 -0.55
N SER A 17 2.93 -3.91 0.04
CA SER A 17 3.74 -2.96 0.80
C SER A 17 4.39 -3.65 2.00
N LYS A 18 5.49 -3.07 2.52
CA LYS A 18 6.18 -3.57 3.71
C LYS A 18 5.20 -3.75 4.89
N ASN A 19 4.31 -2.78 5.11
CA ASN A 19 3.32 -2.84 6.18
C ASN A 19 2.27 -3.95 5.95
N ALA A 20 1.84 -4.17 4.70
CA ALA A 20 0.93 -5.26 4.39
C ALA A 20 1.59 -6.63 4.63
N THR A 21 2.84 -6.80 4.21
CA THR A 21 3.62 -8.03 4.47
C THR A 21 3.84 -8.25 5.96
N THR A 22 4.17 -7.19 6.72
CA THR A 22 4.29 -7.27 8.20
C THR A 22 2.97 -7.68 8.84
N SER A 23 1.85 -7.13 8.39
CA SER A 23 0.52 -7.49 8.90
C SER A 23 0.15 -8.96 8.62
N ILE A 24 0.53 -9.49 7.46
CA ILE A 24 0.34 -10.92 7.13
C ILE A 24 1.23 -11.80 8.02
N ARG A 25 2.46 -11.37 8.29
CA ARG A 25 3.35 -12.06 9.24
C ARG A 25 2.78 -12.03 10.66
N ASN A 26 2.27 -10.90 11.14
CA ASN A 26 1.58 -10.82 12.43
C ASN A 26 0.38 -11.79 12.46
N ALA A 27 -0.37 -11.90 11.38
CA ALA A 27 -1.47 -12.85 11.26
C ALA A 27 -1.02 -14.31 11.42
N SER A 28 0.20 -14.66 11.01
CA SER A 28 0.73 -16.01 11.21
C SER A 28 0.96 -16.32 12.69
N PHE A 29 1.47 -15.37 13.47
CA PHE A 29 1.60 -15.55 14.95
C PHE A 29 0.23 -15.65 15.62
N VAL A 30 -0.75 -14.87 15.16
CA VAL A 30 -2.13 -14.95 15.65
C VAL A 30 -2.74 -16.32 15.35
N SER A 31 -2.51 -16.88 14.15
CA SER A 31 -2.98 -18.22 13.79
C SER A 31 -2.36 -19.29 14.67
N GLU A 32 -1.08 -19.17 15.00
CA GLU A 32 -0.41 -20.07 15.96
C GLU A 32 -1.05 -19.99 17.34
N TYR A 33 -1.32 -18.78 17.83
CA TYR A 33 -2.01 -18.58 19.10
C TYR A 33 -3.38 -19.27 19.13
N PHE A 34 -4.15 -19.17 18.03
CA PHE A 34 -5.43 -19.87 17.90
C PHE A 34 -5.31 -21.37 17.56
N LYS A 35 -4.08 -21.90 17.44
CA LYS A 35 -3.80 -23.28 17.02
C LYS A 35 -4.41 -23.60 15.64
N GLU A 36 -4.50 -22.63 14.78
CA GLU A 36 -4.97 -22.77 13.40
C GLU A 36 -3.82 -23.27 12.51
N ARG A 37 -4.14 -24.12 11.52
CA ARG A 37 -3.15 -24.61 10.55
C ARG A 37 -2.90 -23.64 9.40
N THR A 38 -3.78 -22.68 9.23
CA THR A 38 -3.76 -21.71 8.14
C THR A 38 -4.13 -20.33 8.66
N ILE A 39 -3.62 -19.28 8.03
CA ILE A 39 -4.05 -17.93 8.34
C ILE A 39 -5.53 -17.79 7.97
N SER A 40 -6.35 -17.54 8.99
CA SER A 40 -7.79 -17.29 8.83
C SER A 40 -8.09 -15.81 8.57
N THR A 41 -9.31 -15.53 8.16
CA THR A 41 -9.80 -14.15 7.95
C THR A 41 -9.69 -13.30 9.23
N ILE A 42 -9.94 -13.90 10.38
CA ILE A 42 -9.85 -13.21 11.68
C ILE A 42 -8.39 -12.97 12.06
N SER A 43 -7.54 -13.99 11.90
CA SER A 43 -6.11 -13.85 12.16
C SER A 43 -5.48 -12.78 11.28
N LEU A 44 -5.91 -12.66 10.00
CA LEU A 44 -5.46 -11.59 9.11
C LEU A 44 -5.92 -10.21 9.59
N LEU A 45 -7.17 -10.07 10.01
CA LEU A 45 -7.68 -8.81 10.57
C LEU A 45 -6.89 -8.40 11.82
N ILE A 46 -6.70 -9.32 12.76
CA ILE A 46 -5.92 -9.06 13.97
C ILE A 46 -4.49 -8.65 13.61
N GLY A 47 -3.86 -9.34 12.65
CA GLY A 47 -2.52 -9.03 12.18
C GLY A 47 -2.39 -7.61 11.61
N ILE A 48 -3.44 -7.08 10.97
CA ILE A 48 -3.50 -5.68 10.52
C ILE A 48 -3.62 -4.75 11.74
N ILE A 49 -4.55 -5.01 12.65
CA ILE A 49 -4.79 -4.14 13.82
C ILE A 49 -3.61 -4.13 14.79
N LEU A 50 -2.82 -5.21 14.87
CA LEU A 50 -1.57 -5.26 15.64
C LEU A 50 -0.46 -4.38 15.05
N ASN A 51 -0.48 -4.09 13.77
CA ASN A 51 0.47 -3.21 13.11
C ASN A 51 0.04 -1.74 13.28
N GLU A 52 0.54 -1.08 14.32
CA GLU A 52 0.14 0.29 14.70
C GLU A 52 0.49 1.33 13.63
N ASP A 53 1.62 1.15 12.99
CA ASP A 53 2.16 2.12 12.01
C ASP A 53 1.50 2.01 10.63
N CYS A 54 0.63 1.02 10.41
CA CYS A 54 0.01 0.84 9.12
C CYS A 54 -1.18 1.78 8.90
N LEU A 55 -1.40 2.15 7.63
CA LEU A 55 -2.45 3.09 7.25
C LEU A 55 -3.85 2.61 7.66
N ALA A 56 -4.12 1.30 7.53
CA ALA A 56 -5.41 0.73 7.91
C ALA A 56 -5.72 0.93 9.39
N THR A 57 -4.77 0.60 10.27
CA THR A 57 -4.95 0.73 11.74
C THR A 57 -5.09 2.19 12.15
N ARG A 58 -4.25 3.07 11.60
CA ARG A 58 -4.35 4.52 11.86
C ARG A 58 -5.71 5.08 11.44
N ALA A 59 -6.22 4.68 10.28
CA ALA A 59 -7.54 5.09 9.82
C ALA A 59 -8.67 4.58 10.73
N VAL A 60 -8.58 3.34 11.23
CA VAL A 60 -9.53 2.76 12.18
C VAL A 60 -9.56 3.56 13.49
N VAL A 61 -8.38 3.87 14.05
CA VAL A 61 -8.26 4.70 15.27
C VAL A 61 -8.82 6.10 15.02
N ASP A 62 -8.56 6.68 13.87
CA ASP A 62 -9.02 8.02 13.50
C ASP A 62 -10.54 8.07 13.15
N MET A 63 -11.17 6.92 12.98
CA MET A 63 -12.65 6.79 12.97
C MET A 63 -13.25 6.79 14.38
N GLY A 64 -12.44 6.94 15.45
CA GLY A 64 -12.87 6.90 16.84
C GLY A 64 -13.03 5.49 17.39
N ILE A 65 -12.50 4.47 16.73
CA ILE A 65 -12.59 3.07 17.17
C ILE A 65 -11.38 2.78 18.06
N ASP A 66 -11.64 2.44 19.34
CA ASP A 66 -10.59 2.03 20.25
C ASP A 66 -9.97 0.70 19.82
N ARG A 67 -8.66 0.72 19.54
CA ARG A 67 -7.90 -0.43 19.08
C ARG A 67 -7.88 -1.56 20.12
N GLY A 68 -7.72 -1.20 21.39
CA GLY A 68 -7.68 -2.17 22.50
C GLY A 68 -9.01 -2.90 22.68
N GLU A 69 -10.12 -2.18 22.61
CA GLU A 69 -11.46 -2.77 22.66
C GLU A 69 -11.73 -3.65 21.43
N LEU A 70 -11.32 -3.21 20.25
CA LEU A 70 -11.44 -4.00 19.03
C LEU A 70 -10.68 -5.32 19.15
N LEU A 71 -9.43 -5.28 19.62
CA LEU A 71 -8.62 -6.49 19.86
C LEU A 71 -9.24 -7.40 20.92
N LYS A 72 -9.73 -6.86 22.04
CA LYS A 72 -10.43 -7.66 23.07
C LYS A 72 -11.60 -8.45 22.48
N VAL A 73 -12.41 -7.81 21.66
CA VAL A 73 -13.53 -8.49 20.99
C VAL A 73 -13.06 -9.57 20.02
N LEU A 74 -12.02 -9.29 19.24
CA LEU A 74 -11.46 -10.25 18.30
C LEU A 74 -10.82 -11.45 18.99
N PHE A 75 -10.22 -11.26 20.15
CA PHE A 75 -9.66 -12.32 21.01
C PHE A 75 -10.68 -12.95 21.99
N ASN A 76 -11.99 -12.72 21.81
CA ASN A 76 -13.06 -13.24 22.68
C ASN A 76 -12.88 -12.80 24.15
N GLY A 77 -12.51 -11.56 24.39
CA GLY A 77 -12.35 -10.97 25.73
C GLY A 77 -11.01 -11.27 26.42
N LYS A 78 -10.11 -12.02 25.80
CA LYS A 78 -8.78 -12.29 26.36
C LYS A 78 -7.83 -11.13 26.02
N ILE A 79 -7.10 -10.65 27.01
CA ILE A 79 -5.96 -9.75 26.79
C ILE A 79 -4.77 -10.65 26.46
N VAL A 80 -4.19 -10.46 25.28
CA VAL A 80 -3.08 -11.28 24.81
C VAL A 80 -1.93 -10.38 24.41
N GLU A 81 -0.81 -10.53 25.08
CA GLU A 81 0.47 -10.05 24.57
C GLU A 81 1.00 -11.07 23.56
N ILE A 82 0.90 -10.74 22.30
CA ILE A 82 1.50 -11.57 21.26
C ILE A 82 2.97 -11.13 21.15
N VAL A 83 3.82 -11.78 21.90
CA VAL A 83 5.27 -11.70 21.73
C VAL A 83 5.64 -12.63 20.60
N GLY A 84 5.66 -12.10 19.37
CA GLY A 84 6.16 -12.86 18.23
C GLY A 84 7.68 -12.92 18.29
N ASP A 85 8.24 -14.13 18.35
CA ASP A 85 9.66 -14.33 18.09
C ASP A 85 9.93 -13.97 16.62
N THR A 86 10.59 -12.83 16.41
CA THR A 86 10.83 -12.25 15.08
C THR A 86 11.80 -13.08 14.23
N ASN A 87 12.40 -14.12 14.77
CA ASN A 87 13.50 -14.86 14.16
C ASN A 87 13.11 -16.19 13.50
N SER A 88 11.85 -16.62 13.55
CA SER A 88 11.43 -17.84 12.87
C SER A 88 10.51 -17.55 11.69
N PRO A 89 10.98 -17.66 10.45
CA PRO A 89 10.11 -17.65 9.29
C PRO A 89 9.34 -18.98 9.24
N ARG A 90 8.19 -19.05 9.90
CA ARG A 90 7.31 -20.21 9.74
C ARG A 90 6.49 -20.02 8.48
N SER A 91 6.54 -20.97 7.59
CA SER A 91 5.71 -21.00 6.41
C SER A 91 4.27 -21.36 6.81
N PHE A 92 3.38 -20.38 6.78
CA PHE A 92 1.96 -20.60 7.00
C PHE A 92 1.22 -20.68 5.67
N SER A 93 0.32 -21.67 5.60
CA SER A 93 -0.63 -21.71 4.48
C SER A 93 -1.73 -20.68 4.68
N LEU A 94 -2.22 -20.12 3.59
CA LEU A 94 -3.34 -19.20 3.58
C LEU A 94 -4.65 -19.99 3.39
N SER A 95 -5.70 -19.66 4.15
CA SER A 95 -7.03 -20.23 3.89
C SER A 95 -7.56 -19.79 2.53
N LYS A 96 -8.55 -20.51 1.99
CA LYS A 96 -9.18 -20.15 0.70
C LYS A 96 -9.75 -18.73 0.72
N ASP A 97 -10.42 -18.37 1.81
CA ASP A 97 -11.03 -17.05 2.00
C ASP A 97 -9.96 -15.95 2.03
N VAL A 98 -8.83 -16.19 2.70
CA VAL A 98 -7.72 -15.23 2.75
C VAL A 98 -7.09 -15.05 1.37
N LYS A 99 -6.91 -16.13 0.60
CA LYS A 99 -6.41 -16.02 -0.79
C LYS A 99 -7.33 -15.16 -1.65
N GLU A 100 -8.66 -15.32 -1.50
CA GLU A 100 -9.63 -14.50 -2.21
C GLU A 100 -9.59 -13.04 -1.76
N ILE A 101 -9.45 -12.79 -0.44
CA ILE A 101 -9.31 -11.44 0.11
C ILE A 101 -8.06 -10.75 -0.45
N LEU A 102 -6.92 -11.44 -0.47
CA LEU A 102 -5.68 -10.87 -1.02
C LEU A 102 -5.79 -10.58 -2.51
N ARG A 103 -6.47 -11.43 -3.28
CA ARG A 103 -6.76 -11.17 -4.70
C ARG A 103 -7.65 -9.93 -4.85
N LYS A 104 -8.73 -9.82 -4.08
CA LYS A 104 -9.60 -8.62 -4.10
C LYS A 104 -8.86 -7.37 -3.65
N SER A 105 -7.91 -7.48 -2.72
CA SER A 105 -7.09 -6.34 -2.31
C SER A 105 -6.19 -5.83 -3.44
N PHE A 106 -5.69 -6.73 -4.28
CA PHE A 106 -4.98 -6.36 -5.51
C PHE A 106 -5.92 -5.65 -6.49
N ASP A 107 -7.14 -6.15 -6.71
CA ASP A 107 -8.13 -5.49 -7.56
C ASP A 107 -8.47 -4.07 -7.04
N PHE A 108 -8.49 -3.87 -5.72
CA PHE A 108 -8.69 -2.54 -5.12
C PHE A 108 -7.49 -1.62 -5.36
N SER A 109 -6.26 -2.11 -5.20
CA SER A 109 -5.08 -1.29 -5.46
C SER A 109 -5.05 -0.82 -6.91
N GLN A 110 -5.39 -1.69 -7.85
CA GLN A 110 -5.48 -1.35 -9.28
C GLN A 110 -6.57 -0.28 -9.54
N LYS A 111 -7.77 -0.47 -8.98
CA LYS A 111 -8.87 0.51 -9.13
C LYS A 111 -8.58 1.87 -8.49
N MET A 112 -7.68 1.91 -7.52
CA MET A 112 -7.23 3.14 -6.86
C MET A 112 -5.94 3.69 -7.48
N ALA A 113 -5.46 3.08 -8.57
CA ALA A 113 -4.19 3.40 -9.24
C ALA A 113 -2.98 3.39 -8.28
N HIS A 114 -2.99 2.47 -7.30
CA HIS A 114 -1.87 2.30 -6.38
C HIS A 114 -0.90 1.25 -6.91
N VAL A 115 0.40 1.56 -6.86
CA VAL A 115 1.48 0.65 -7.33
C VAL A 115 1.60 -0.59 -6.44
N TYR A 116 1.29 -0.46 -5.15
CA TYR A 116 1.40 -1.53 -4.16
C TYR A 116 0.09 -1.80 -3.46
N VAL A 117 -0.11 -3.04 -3.06
CA VAL A 117 -1.21 -3.43 -2.18
C VAL A 117 -0.86 -3.05 -0.75
N GLY A 118 -1.49 -2.00 -0.23
CA GLY A 118 -1.36 -1.57 1.15
C GLY A 118 -2.33 -2.28 2.09
N THR A 119 -2.16 -2.06 3.39
CA THR A 119 -3.03 -2.60 4.44
C THR A 119 -4.48 -2.12 4.32
N GLU A 120 -4.69 -0.92 3.79
CA GLU A 120 -6.01 -0.36 3.50
C GLU A 120 -6.78 -1.18 2.47
N HIS A 121 -6.13 -1.63 1.40
CA HIS A 121 -6.76 -2.49 0.39
C HIS A 121 -7.15 -3.84 0.96
N VAL A 122 -6.26 -4.42 1.82
CA VAL A 122 -6.54 -5.69 2.48
C VAL A 122 -7.71 -5.53 3.45
N LEU A 123 -7.76 -4.45 4.24
CA LEU A 123 -8.87 -4.22 5.16
C LEU A 123 -10.19 -3.95 4.42
N MET A 124 -10.17 -3.21 3.31
CA MET A 124 -11.37 -3.04 2.46
C MET A 124 -11.90 -4.39 1.95
N ALA A 125 -11.02 -5.26 1.47
CA ALA A 125 -11.41 -6.60 1.02
C ALA A 125 -11.93 -7.48 2.16
N LEU A 126 -11.32 -7.38 3.35
CA LEU A 126 -11.78 -8.06 4.57
C LEU A 126 -13.19 -7.63 4.96
N LEU A 127 -13.49 -6.33 4.97
CA LEU A 127 -14.79 -5.78 5.35
C LEU A 127 -15.92 -6.22 4.40
N LEU A 128 -15.61 -6.59 3.17
CA LEU A 128 -16.54 -7.18 2.21
C LEU A 128 -16.68 -8.70 2.33
N SER A 129 -15.92 -9.33 3.21
CA SER A 129 -16.00 -10.79 3.38
C SER A 129 -17.31 -11.22 4.05
N ASN A 130 -17.72 -12.46 3.81
CA ASN A 130 -18.93 -13.02 4.42
C ASN A 130 -18.72 -13.54 5.84
N ASN A 131 -17.57 -13.26 6.47
CA ASN A 131 -17.29 -13.73 7.81
C ASN A 131 -18.19 -13.04 8.85
N PRO A 132 -18.95 -13.80 9.68
CA PRO A 132 -19.89 -13.24 10.68
C PRO A 132 -19.23 -12.33 11.69
N LYS A 133 -17.99 -12.66 12.16
CA LYS A 133 -17.24 -11.82 13.10
C LYS A 133 -16.87 -10.47 12.47
N ILE A 134 -16.47 -10.46 11.20
CA ILE A 134 -16.17 -9.21 10.50
C ILE A 134 -17.44 -8.38 10.33
N LYS A 135 -18.56 -9.01 9.96
CA LYS A 135 -19.85 -8.31 9.88
C LYS A 135 -20.28 -7.70 11.21
N SER A 136 -19.92 -8.33 12.34
CA SER A 136 -20.25 -7.80 13.68
C SER A 136 -19.47 -6.52 14.01
N LEU A 137 -18.38 -6.19 13.30
CA LEU A 137 -17.61 -4.95 13.50
C LEU A 137 -18.40 -3.69 13.14
N LYS A 138 -19.51 -3.83 12.43
CA LYS A 138 -20.49 -2.75 12.23
C LYS A 138 -20.93 -2.11 13.54
N LYS A 139 -20.95 -2.84 14.65
CA LYS A 139 -21.26 -2.33 15.99
C LYS A 139 -20.28 -1.24 16.45
N PHE A 140 -19.03 -1.30 15.99
CA PHE A 140 -17.98 -0.32 16.26
C PHE A 140 -17.93 0.79 15.22
N GLY A 141 -18.84 0.82 14.25
CA GLY A 141 -18.77 1.75 13.13
C GLY A 141 -17.78 1.34 12.03
N LEU A 142 -17.16 0.16 12.13
CA LEU A 142 -16.24 -0.32 11.11
C LEU A 142 -17.01 -1.05 10.01
N THR A 143 -17.33 -0.31 8.95
CA THR A 143 -17.97 -0.81 7.73
C THR A 143 -17.12 -0.46 6.51
N TYR A 144 -17.30 -1.20 5.41
CA TYR A 144 -16.60 -0.93 4.16
C TYR A 144 -16.79 0.53 3.70
N ASP A 145 -18.03 1.04 3.70
CA ASP A 145 -18.33 2.37 3.18
C ASP A 145 -17.71 3.48 4.01
N LEU A 146 -17.80 3.39 5.35
CA LEU A 146 -17.21 4.37 6.26
C LEU A 146 -15.69 4.32 6.19
N PHE A 147 -15.09 3.12 6.18
CA PHE A 147 -13.66 2.96 6.06
C PHE A 147 -13.12 3.47 4.72
N ARG A 148 -13.79 3.13 3.60
CA ARG A 148 -13.43 3.64 2.28
C ARG A 148 -13.49 5.17 2.23
N LYS A 149 -14.57 5.78 2.75
CA LYS A 149 -14.68 7.24 2.82
C LYS A 149 -13.54 7.85 3.63
N LYS A 150 -13.16 7.23 4.75
CA LYS A 150 -12.06 7.69 5.60
C LYS A 150 -10.73 7.58 4.87
N ILE A 151 -10.43 6.44 4.24
CA ILE A 151 -9.18 6.24 3.48
C ILE A 151 -9.07 7.26 2.34
N THR A 152 -10.15 7.51 1.60
CA THR A 152 -10.15 8.51 0.52
C THR A 152 -9.87 9.92 1.05
N ALA A 153 -10.29 10.24 2.28
CA ALA A 153 -10.00 11.52 2.92
C ALA A 153 -8.56 11.60 3.49
N PHE A 154 -8.01 10.47 3.95
CA PHE A 154 -6.62 10.36 4.44
C PHE A 154 -5.59 10.43 3.33
N ALA A 155 -5.85 9.74 2.25
CA ALA A 155 -5.12 9.89 1.03
C ALA A 155 -5.47 11.25 0.45
N ARG A 156 -4.85 12.31 0.96
CA ARG A 156 -4.71 13.56 0.24
C ARG A 156 -3.76 13.32 -0.94
N TYR A 157 -4.16 12.43 -1.84
CA TYR A 157 -3.74 12.54 -3.20
C TYR A 157 -4.34 13.87 -3.69
N PRO A 158 -3.59 14.69 -4.42
CA PRO A 158 -4.17 15.88 -4.99
C PRO A 158 -5.37 15.43 -5.82
N LEU A 159 -6.57 15.70 -5.30
CA LEU A 159 -7.87 15.47 -5.96
C LEU A 159 -7.99 16.45 -7.14
N GLY A 160 -7.12 16.28 -8.11
CA GLY A 160 -7.06 17.09 -9.32
C GLY A 160 -7.13 16.29 -10.61
N VAL A 161 -6.94 14.98 -10.55
CA VAL A 161 -7.00 14.12 -11.75
C VAL A 161 -7.67 12.80 -11.39
N VAL A 162 -8.98 12.83 -11.12
CA VAL A 162 -9.81 11.67 -11.38
C VAL A 162 -10.18 11.76 -12.86
N ALA A 163 -9.28 11.39 -13.73
CA ALA A 163 -9.67 10.93 -15.04
C ALA A 163 -10.58 9.72 -14.81
N LYS A 164 -11.88 9.87 -15.13
CA LYS A 164 -12.78 8.73 -15.21
C LYS A 164 -12.11 7.72 -16.14
N PRO A 165 -11.86 6.47 -15.72
CA PRO A 165 -11.40 5.47 -16.66
C PRO A 165 -12.52 5.28 -17.68
N ASN A 166 -12.34 5.79 -18.88
CA ASN A 166 -13.10 5.37 -20.04
C ASN A 166 -12.66 3.93 -20.33
N PHE A 167 -13.54 2.98 -20.04
CA PHE A 167 -13.39 1.56 -20.35
C PHE A 167 -13.67 1.29 -21.83
N ASN A 168 -13.20 2.11 -22.75
CA ASN A 168 -13.16 1.79 -24.16
C ASN A 168 -11.84 2.29 -24.70
N ASP A 169 -11.14 1.36 -25.30
CA ASP A 169 -9.98 1.46 -26.16
C ASP A 169 -8.63 1.02 -25.54
N GLN A 170 -8.16 0.01 -26.20
CA GLN A 170 -6.86 -0.63 -26.18
C GLN A 170 -5.73 0.40 -26.27
N GLU A 171 -4.63 0.02 -25.62
CA GLU A 171 -3.26 0.51 -25.76
C GLU A 171 -2.75 1.49 -24.69
N ASP A 172 -1.74 0.95 -23.96
CA ASP A 172 -0.73 1.65 -23.16
C ASP A 172 -1.08 2.13 -21.74
N ASP A 173 -1.38 1.18 -20.83
CA ASP A 173 -1.68 1.42 -19.40
C ASP A 173 -0.46 1.83 -18.54
N SER A 174 0.72 2.06 -19.10
CA SER A 174 1.92 2.41 -18.33
C SER A 174 2.03 3.91 -17.98
N ILE A 175 1.29 4.76 -18.66
CA ILE A 175 1.38 6.23 -18.54
C ILE A 175 0.60 6.74 -17.32
N GLY A 176 -0.53 6.15 -16.98
CA GLY A 176 -1.46 6.68 -15.95
C GLY A 176 -0.95 6.73 -14.51
N ILE A 177 0.10 5.96 -14.16
CA ILE A 177 0.64 5.92 -12.78
C ILE A 177 1.59 7.10 -12.55
N ILE A 178 2.41 7.43 -13.52
CA ILE A 178 3.35 8.55 -13.45
C ILE A 178 2.59 9.86 -13.41
N ASP A 179 1.54 10.00 -14.21
CA ASP A 179 0.68 11.20 -14.25
C ASP A 179 -0.09 11.42 -12.94
N THR A 180 -0.35 10.35 -12.17
CA THR A 180 -1.09 10.43 -10.90
C THR A 180 -0.18 10.70 -9.70
N LEU A 181 1.08 10.27 -9.75
CA LEU A 181 2.03 10.35 -8.64
C LEU A 181 3.14 11.39 -8.86
N GLY A 182 3.35 11.80 -10.08
CA GLY A 182 4.39 12.73 -10.48
C GLY A 182 3.87 14.14 -10.76
N VAL A 183 4.77 15.09 -10.80
CA VAL A 183 4.53 16.41 -11.35
C VAL A 183 5.23 16.44 -12.71
N ASP A 184 4.47 16.73 -13.78
CA ASP A 184 5.05 16.91 -15.12
C ASP A 184 5.79 18.25 -15.18
N LEU A 185 7.11 18.19 -14.97
CA LEU A 185 7.98 19.37 -15.01
C LEU A 185 8.05 19.98 -16.41
N VAL A 186 7.92 19.16 -17.48
CA VAL A 186 7.92 19.65 -18.86
C VAL A 186 6.67 20.48 -19.15
N ASP A 187 5.50 20.03 -18.64
CA ASP A 187 4.26 20.80 -18.77
C ASP A 187 4.32 22.12 -17.96
N LEU A 188 4.90 22.07 -16.75
CA LEU A 188 5.13 23.28 -15.95
C LEU A 188 6.09 24.25 -16.64
N ALA A 189 7.17 23.76 -17.24
CA ALA A 189 8.12 24.57 -18.02
C ALA A 189 7.42 25.22 -19.22
N ARG A 190 6.64 24.47 -20.01
CA ARG A 190 5.87 25.01 -21.14
C ARG A 190 4.86 26.07 -20.72
N LYS A 191 4.32 25.98 -19.51
CA LYS A 191 3.39 26.95 -18.94
C LYS A 191 4.08 28.12 -18.25
N GLY A 192 5.44 28.18 -18.28
CA GLY A 192 6.22 29.22 -17.62
C GLY A 192 6.06 29.28 -16.09
N LYS A 193 5.78 28.12 -15.46
CA LYS A 193 5.56 28.00 -14.01
C LYS A 193 6.78 27.55 -13.23
N LEU A 194 7.91 27.32 -13.89
CA LEU A 194 9.19 27.02 -13.26
C LEU A 194 10.04 28.29 -13.18
N ASP A 195 10.77 28.41 -12.08
CA ASP A 195 11.72 29.50 -11.91
C ASP A 195 12.95 29.32 -12.81
N PRO A 196 13.51 30.39 -13.41
CA PRO A 196 14.70 30.27 -14.24
C PRO A 196 15.92 29.90 -13.40
N VAL A 197 16.67 28.91 -13.87
CA VAL A 197 17.92 28.49 -13.23
C VAL A 197 19.06 29.35 -13.72
N ILE A 198 19.70 30.09 -12.83
CA ILE A 198 20.79 31.02 -13.16
C ILE A 198 22.12 30.49 -12.64
N GLY A 199 23.17 30.51 -13.46
CA GLY A 199 24.53 30.19 -13.05
C GLY A 199 24.85 28.71 -12.86
N ARG A 200 24.04 27.81 -13.44
CA ARG A 200 24.21 26.35 -13.36
C ARG A 200 24.29 25.67 -14.75
N GLU A 201 24.66 26.40 -15.76
CA GLU A 201 24.67 25.96 -17.15
C GLU A 201 25.60 24.76 -17.37
N LYS A 202 26.71 24.68 -16.63
CA LYS A 202 27.66 23.57 -16.73
C LYS A 202 27.09 22.29 -16.16
N GLU A 203 26.46 22.34 -15.01
CA GLU A 203 25.85 21.21 -14.34
C GLU A 203 24.63 20.68 -15.14
N ILE A 204 23.81 21.58 -15.65
CA ILE A 204 22.67 21.22 -16.54
C ILE A 204 23.19 20.52 -17.80
N SER A 205 24.23 21.06 -18.46
CA SER A 205 24.84 20.42 -19.64
C SER A 205 25.40 19.04 -19.33
N GLN A 206 25.98 18.82 -18.14
CA GLN A 206 26.46 17.53 -17.70
C GLN A 206 25.29 16.54 -17.48
N LEU A 207 24.19 16.99 -16.86
CA LEU A 207 22.97 16.18 -16.68
C LEU A 207 22.41 15.73 -18.03
N ILE A 208 22.24 16.64 -18.99
CA ILE A 208 21.75 16.36 -20.34
C ILE A 208 22.68 15.33 -21.02
N ASN A 209 24.00 15.51 -20.92
CA ASN A 209 24.97 14.59 -21.51
C ASN A 209 24.88 13.19 -20.89
N ILE A 210 24.62 13.05 -19.60
CA ILE A 210 24.46 11.75 -18.96
C ILE A 210 23.12 11.10 -19.39
N LEU A 211 22.03 11.85 -19.35
CA LEU A 211 20.70 11.37 -19.76
C LEU A 211 20.65 10.92 -21.22
N SER A 212 21.43 11.58 -22.09
CA SER A 212 21.50 11.26 -23.53
C SER A 212 22.32 10.01 -23.87
N ARG A 213 22.96 9.36 -22.90
CA ARG A 213 23.75 8.15 -23.12
C ARG A 213 22.86 6.96 -23.43
N ARG A 214 23.28 6.07 -24.31
CA ARG A 214 22.60 4.80 -24.60
C ARG A 214 22.60 3.82 -23.42
N LYS A 215 23.61 3.89 -22.55
CA LYS A 215 23.78 3.06 -21.36
C LYS A 215 24.32 3.94 -20.23
N LYS A 216 23.98 3.58 -18.97
CA LYS A 216 24.37 4.33 -17.76
C LYS A 216 23.89 5.79 -17.83
N ASN A 217 22.63 5.97 -18.18
CA ASN A 217 21.97 7.26 -18.32
C ASN A 217 21.25 7.74 -17.06
N ASN A 218 21.62 7.22 -15.88
CA ASN A 218 21.06 7.59 -14.59
C ASN A 218 22.00 8.56 -13.86
N PRO A 219 21.79 9.86 -13.92
CA PRO A 219 22.59 10.83 -13.17
C PRO A 219 22.22 10.82 -11.70
N ILE A 220 23.20 11.07 -10.83
CA ILE A 220 23.03 11.29 -9.40
C ILE A 220 23.55 12.68 -9.08
N VAL A 221 22.71 13.54 -8.48
CA VAL A 221 23.08 14.86 -8.02
C VAL A 221 23.40 14.79 -6.52
N VAL A 222 24.65 15.07 -6.16
CA VAL A 222 25.16 15.03 -4.79
C VAL A 222 25.54 16.44 -4.33
N GLY A 223 25.25 16.78 -3.09
CA GLY A 223 25.60 18.07 -2.50
C GLY A 223 24.93 18.24 -1.12
N GLU A 224 25.31 19.25 -0.39
CA GLU A 224 24.74 19.59 0.92
C GLU A 224 23.26 20.03 0.82
N ALA A 225 22.56 20.04 1.95
CA ALA A 225 21.19 20.52 1.99
C ALA A 225 21.14 22.03 1.59
N GLY A 226 20.13 22.43 0.81
CA GLY A 226 19.94 23.83 0.45
C GLY A 226 20.77 24.35 -0.74
N VAL A 227 21.69 23.57 -1.32
CA VAL A 227 22.53 24.04 -2.45
C VAL A 227 21.83 24.09 -3.82
N GLY A 228 20.53 23.87 -3.89
CA GLY A 228 19.75 23.99 -5.12
C GLY A 228 19.75 22.74 -6.02
N LYS A 229 19.88 21.53 -5.44
CA LYS A 229 19.82 20.26 -6.22
C LYS A 229 18.51 20.06 -6.97
N SER A 230 17.38 20.42 -6.35
CA SER A 230 16.06 20.30 -6.97
C SER A 230 15.89 21.30 -8.12
N VAL A 231 16.34 22.52 -7.94
CA VAL A 231 16.31 23.58 -8.96
C VAL A 231 17.12 23.19 -10.20
N LEU A 232 18.22 22.42 -10.01
CA LEU A 232 19.01 21.93 -11.14
C LEU A 232 18.25 20.93 -12.05
N ILE A 233 17.26 20.24 -11.50
CA ILE A 233 16.43 19.27 -12.25
C ILE A 233 15.27 20.00 -12.95
N GLU A 234 14.87 21.14 -12.44
CA GLU A 234 13.82 21.99 -13.02
C GLU A 234 14.31 22.84 -14.18
N GLY A 235 15.62 23.09 -14.30
CA GLY A 235 16.27 23.83 -15.37
C GLY A 235 16.57 23.01 -16.59
#